data_ac82852d3fea23b02f4b02b9c77da5eb
#
_entry.id   ac82852d3fea23b02f4b02b9c77da5eb
#
_cell.length_a   1.000
_cell.length_b   1.000
_cell.length_c   1.000
_cell.angle_alpha   90.00
_cell.angle_beta   90.00
_cell.angle_gamma   90.00
#
_symmetry.space_group_name_H-M   'P 1'
#
loop_
_entity.id
_entity.type
_entity.pdbx_description
1 polymer ?
#
loop_
_entity_poly.entity_id
_entity_poly.type
_entity_poly.pdbx_seq_one_letter_code
_entity_poly.pdbx_strand_id
1 'polypeptide(L)'
;VLPCLPLLIAVRELRLKIIDDLLASEFNILEYDFTPRKLSEKEVDLMVNFVIRTGLKDFLQRLSTASIIDYVAGIEVGLDSNARKNRSGGIMEDLIESLIDEVKENLKITRIIRQKKFATLQKFGYHIPASLKNRKTDFILVKNKNKLINIETNFYSGPGSKPQEIVDSYINRQHELRKAGLYFIWITDGPGWKSCQNQLIRAIEEIDFILNINLAKNGFLEKIVRII
;
A
#
# COMPACT_ATOMS: atom_id res chain seq x y z
N VAL A 1 -20.96 21.61 10.71
CA VAL A 1 -19.74 20.92 11.20
C VAL A 1 -19.54 19.60 10.49
N LEU A 2 -20.59 18.74 10.39
CA LEU A 2 -20.46 17.38 9.84
C LEU A 2 -19.76 17.30 8.47
N PRO A 3 -20.10 18.09 7.45
CA PRO A 3 -19.42 18.04 6.14
C PRO A 3 -17.96 18.50 6.18
N CYS A 4 -17.53 19.17 7.24
CA CYS A 4 -16.13 19.62 7.36
C CYS A 4 -15.19 18.53 7.85
N LEU A 5 -15.69 17.46 8.48
CA LEU A 5 -14.84 16.40 9.04
C LEU A 5 -14.00 15.69 7.96
N PRO A 6 -14.55 15.28 6.79
CA PRO A 6 -13.72 14.70 5.73
C PRO A 6 -12.65 15.66 5.21
N LEU A 7 -12.96 16.95 5.10
CA LEU A 7 -12.00 17.96 4.64
C LEU A 7 -10.77 18.04 5.54
N LEU A 8 -10.94 17.89 6.85
CA LEU A 8 -9.83 17.91 7.80
C LEU A 8 -8.84 16.74 7.63
N ILE A 9 -9.22 15.70 6.91
CA ILE A 9 -8.32 14.60 6.51
C ILE A 9 -8.05 14.59 5.00
N ALA A 10 -8.18 15.75 4.36
CA ALA A 10 -7.94 15.93 2.93
C ALA A 10 -8.84 15.06 2.02
N VAL A 11 -10.10 14.88 2.38
CA VAL A 11 -11.09 14.15 1.58
C VAL A 11 -12.27 15.07 1.26
N ARG A 12 -12.67 15.11 -0.02
CA ARG A 12 -13.80 15.95 -0.48
C ARG A 12 -15.13 15.21 -0.54
N GLU A 13 -15.09 13.87 -0.58
CA GLU A 13 -16.29 13.06 -0.60
C GLU A 13 -16.98 13.09 0.77
N LEU A 14 -18.32 13.27 0.74
CA LEU A 14 -19.15 13.22 1.94
C LEU A 14 -19.55 11.80 2.35
N ARG A 15 -19.28 10.80 1.50
CA ARG A 15 -19.50 9.39 1.81
C ARG A 15 -18.20 8.64 1.67
N LEU A 16 -17.74 8.05 2.77
CA LEU A 16 -16.48 7.35 2.84
C LEU A 16 -16.68 5.88 3.19
N LYS A 17 -15.91 5.04 2.53
CA LYS A 17 -15.74 3.63 2.91
C LYS A 17 -14.31 3.44 3.40
N ILE A 18 -14.17 3.06 4.64
CA ILE A 18 -12.86 2.87 5.30
C ILE A 18 -12.73 1.40 5.67
N ILE A 19 -11.61 0.80 5.33
CA ILE A 19 -11.27 -0.55 5.78
C ILE A 19 -10.78 -0.44 7.23
N ASP A 20 -11.45 -1.17 8.11
CA ASP A 20 -11.21 -1.09 9.54
C ASP A 20 -9.84 -1.63 9.93
N ASP A 21 -9.50 -2.82 9.45
CA ASP A 21 -8.22 -3.48 9.68
C ASP A 21 -7.70 -4.11 8.37
N LEU A 22 -6.58 -3.61 7.88
CA LEU A 22 -5.91 -4.14 6.69
C LEU A 22 -5.26 -5.51 6.92
N LEU A 23 -5.05 -5.89 8.18
CA LEU A 23 -4.42 -7.14 8.57
C LEU A 23 -5.42 -8.25 8.90
N ALA A 24 -6.72 -7.92 8.92
CA ALA A 24 -7.77 -8.92 9.14
C ALA A 24 -7.84 -9.91 7.97
N SER A 25 -8.25 -11.14 8.27
CA SER A 25 -8.51 -12.17 7.24
C SER A 25 -9.66 -11.78 6.30
N GLU A 26 -10.63 -11.01 6.82
CA GLU A 26 -11.73 -10.43 6.06
C GLU A 26 -11.78 -8.92 6.34
N PHE A 27 -11.99 -8.13 5.28
CA PHE A 27 -12.09 -6.68 5.43
C PHE A 27 -13.44 -6.30 6.00
N ASN A 28 -13.43 -5.65 7.16
CA ASN A 28 -14.58 -4.93 7.67
C ASN A 28 -14.57 -3.53 7.06
N ILE A 29 -15.58 -3.21 6.26
CA ILE A 29 -15.72 -1.91 5.61
C ILE A 29 -16.70 -1.07 6.41
N LEU A 30 -16.20 -0.02 7.04
CA LEU A 30 -17.01 0.99 7.74
C LEU A 30 -17.46 2.06 6.73
N GLU A 31 -18.75 2.34 6.70
CA GLU A 31 -19.32 3.37 5.85
C GLU A 31 -19.68 4.60 6.70
N TYR A 32 -19.16 5.76 6.32
CA TYR A 32 -19.40 7.04 6.95
C TYR A 32 -20.13 7.96 5.97
N ASP A 33 -21.23 8.58 6.42
CA ASP A 33 -21.99 9.57 5.64
C ASP A 33 -22.01 10.91 6.36
N PHE A 34 -21.30 11.87 5.82
CA PHE A 34 -21.15 13.24 6.36
C PHE A 34 -22.11 14.25 5.71
N THR A 35 -23.12 13.80 4.98
CA THR A 35 -24.14 14.70 4.43
C THR A 35 -24.88 15.42 5.55
N PRO A 36 -25.23 16.72 5.35
CA PRO A 36 -25.93 17.50 6.38
C PRO A 36 -27.29 16.88 6.74
N ARG A 37 -27.42 16.38 7.96
CA ARG A 37 -28.66 15.83 8.51
C ARG A 37 -28.63 15.78 10.04
N LYS A 38 -29.77 15.50 10.64
CA LYS A 38 -29.83 15.17 12.07
C LYS A 38 -29.34 13.73 12.26
N LEU A 39 -28.40 13.52 13.15
CA LEU A 39 -27.83 12.22 13.45
C LEU A 39 -28.60 11.53 14.58
N SER A 40 -28.75 10.23 14.49
CA SER A 40 -29.14 9.38 15.62
C SER A 40 -27.96 9.19 16.59
N GLU A 41 -28.21 8.71 17.81
CA GLU A 41 -27.15 8.45 18.80
C GLU A 41 -26.08 7.49 18.25
N LYS A 42 -26.47 6.41 17.57
CA LYS A 42 -25.54 5.45 16.95
C LYS A 42 -24.67 6.11 15.87
N GLU A 43 -25.23 7.03 15.09
CA GLU A 43 -24.45 7.75 14.08
C GLU A 43 -23.50 8.77 14.72
N VAL A 44 -23.87 9.37 15.84
CA VAL A 44 -22.97 10.23 16.63
C VAL A 44 -21.77 9.40 17.12
N ASP A 45 -21.99 8.23 17.69
CA ASP A 45 -20.93 7.34 18.15
C ASP A 45 -20.01 6.92 16.99
N LEU A 46 -20.58 6.64 15.83
CA LEU A 46 -19.81 6.33 14.62
C LEU A 46 -18.92 7.51 14.20
N MET A 47 -19.43 8.75 14.24
CA MET A 47 -18.66 9.95 13.92
C MET A 47 -17.58 10.25 14.97
N VAL A 48 -17.86 10.02 16.26
CA VAL A 48 -16.87 10.12 17.33
C VAL A 48 -15.73 9.12 17.09
N ASN A 49 -16.04 7.88 16.77
CA ASN A 49 -15.06 6.87 16.41
C ASN A 49 -14.22 7.29 15.20
N PHE A 50 -14.85 7.85 14.15
CA PHE A 50 -14.12 8.40 13.02
C PHE A 50 -13.08 9.46 13.44
N VAL A 51 -13.49 10.42 14.26
CA VAL A 51 -12.61 11.51 14.75
C VAL A 51 -11.44 10.97 15.59
N ILE A 52 -11.69 9.95 16.41
CA ILE A 52 -10.64 9.31 17.23
C ILE A 52 -9.68 8.52 16.33
N ARG A 53 -10.19 7.66 15.47
CA ARG A 53 -9.39 6.71 14.65
C ARG A 53 -8.58 7.40 13.55
N THR A 54 -9.06 8.53 13.05
CA THR A 54 -8.31 9.35 12.07
C THR A 54 -7.24 10.23 12.72
N GLY A 55 -7.14 10.27 14.05
CA GLY A 55 -6.23 11.16 14.77
C GLY A 55 -6.70 12.63 14.81
N LEU A 56 -7.89 12.93 14.28
CA LEU A 56 -8.44 14.28 14.28
C LEU A 56 -8.62 14.83 15.70
N LYS A 57 -8.93 13.98 16.67
CA LYS A 57 -9.04 14.39 18.09
C LYS A 57 -7.74 15.03 18.57
N ASP A 58 -6.64 14.33 18.43
CA ASP A 58 -5.32 14.77 18.89
C ASP A 58 -4.85 16.00 18.10
N PHE A 59 -5.14 15.99 16.79
CA PHE A 59 -4.86 17.11 15.93
C PHE A 59 -5.60 18.38 16.35
N LEU A 60 -6.92 18.31 16.58
CA LEU A 60 -7.73 19.44 17.01
C LEU A 60 -7.32 19.96 18.40
N GLN A 61 -6.88 19.08 19.30
CA GLN A 61 -6.34 19.48 20.59
C GLN A 61 -5.02 20.27 20.48
N ARG A 62 -4.20 19.98 19.46
CA ARG A 62 -2.93 20.70 19.21
C ARG A 62 -3.13 22.01 18.45
N LEU A 63 -4.24 22.19 17.77
CA LEU A 63 -4.57 23.39 16.97
C LEU A 63 -4.90 24.64 17.82
N SER A 64 -4.61 24.64 19.10
CA SER A 64 -4.93 25.76 20.00
C SER A 64 -4.32 27.12 19.60
N THR A 65 -3.40 27.16 18.64
CA THR A 65 -2.67 28.36 18.18
C THR A 65 -2.71 28.61 16.67
N ALA A 66 -3.20 27.69 15.85
CA ALA A 66 -3.24 27.85 14.39
C ALA A 66 -4.70 28.00 13.91
N SER A 67 -4.92 28.84 12.90
CA SER A 67 -6.23 29.00 12.26
C SER A 67 -6.65 27.75 11.53
N ILE A 68 -7.81 27.18 11.85
CA ILE A 68 -8.42 26.09 11.10
C ILE A 68 -8.63 26.48 9.62
N ILE A 69 -8.89 27.76 9.35
CA ILE A 69 -9.08 28.28 7.98
C ILE A 69 -7.79 28.15 7.19
N ASP A 70 -6.65 28.55 7.77
CA ASP A 70 -5.34 28.44 7.08
C ASP A 70 -4.95 26.99 6.86
N TYR A 71 -5.29 26.10 7.79
CA TYR A 71 -5.08 24.68 7.65
C TYR A 71 -5.92 24.08 6.50
N VAL A 72 -7.21 24.41 6.43
CA VAL A 72 -8.10 23.94 5.35
C VAL A 72 -7.66 24.51 4.01
N ALA A 73 -7.25 25.77 3.94
CA ALA A 73 -6.68 26.36 2.73
C ALA A 73 -5.40 25.65 2.29
N GLY A 74 -4.52 25.33 3.24
CA GLY A 74 -3.30 24.53 2.97
C GLY A 74 -3.62 23.12 2.47
N ILE A 75 -4.63 22.47 3.01
CA ILE A 75 -5.13 21.20 2.51
C ILE A 75 -5.66 21.32 1.08
N GLU A 76 -6.44 22.33 0.77
CA GLU A 76 -7.01 22.55 -0.56
C GLU A 76 -5.92 22.73 -1.62
N VAL A 77 -4.87 23.46 -1.31
CA VAL A 77 -3.67 23.61 -2.17
C VAL A 77 -2.92 22.27 -2.32
N GLY A 78 -2.88 21.45 -1.25
CA GLY A 78 -2.20 20.14 -1.23
C GLY A 78 -3.04 18.97 -1.76
N LEU A 79 -4.32 19.18 -2.07
CA LEU A 79 -5.23 18.15 -2.59
C LEU A 79 -5.05 17.85 -4.08
N ASP A 80 -3.81 17.91 -4.58
CA ASP A 80 -3.51 17.38 -5.90
C ASP A 80 -3.90 15.90 -5.98
N SER A 81 -4.53 15.53 -7.08
CA SER A 81 -5.02 14.16 -7.35
C SER A 81 -3.93 13.08 -7.23
N ASN A 82 -2.66 13.46 -7.37
CA ASN A 82 -1.50 12.60 -7.20
C ASN A 82 -1.16 12.31 -5.73
N ALA A 83 -1.35 13.27 -4.83
CA ALA A 83 -1.06 13.09 -3.40
C ALA A 83 -1.98 12.05 -2.74
N ARG A 84 -3.22 11.91 -3.22
CA ARG A 84 -4.20 10.93 -2.73
C ARG A 84 -3.84 9.50 -3.12
N LYS A 85 -3.40 9.29 -4.37
CA LYS A 85 -2.95 7.97 -4.85
C LYS A 85 -1.68 7.48 -4.15
N ASN A 86 -0.81 8.41 -3.78
CA ASN A 86 0.46 8.09 -3.13
C ASN A 86 0.28 7.68 -1.66
N ARG A 87 -0.77 8.15 -0.97
CA ARG A 87 -1.00 7.81 0.46
C ARG A 87 -1.41 6.37 0.68
N SER A 88 -2.35 5.83 -0.10
CA SER A 88 -2.78 4.42 0.04
C SER A 88 -1.68 3.43 -0.35
N GLY A 89 -0.87 3.78 -1.37
CA GLY A 89 0.33 3.01 -1.73
C GLY A 89 1.38 3.03 -0.62
N GLY A 90 1.63 4.20 -0.02
CA GLY A 90 2.58 4.37 1.08
C GLY A 90 2.25 3.52 2.30
N ILE A 91 0.98 3.47 2.71
CA ILE A 91 0.54 2.67 3.87
C ILE A 91 0.83 1.17 3.65
N MET A 92 0.54 0.65 2.47
CA MET A 92 0.85 -0.76 2.16
C MET A 92 2.35 -1.03 2.17
N GLU A 93 3.14 -0.12 1.60
CA GLU A 93 4.61 -0.25 1.62
C GLU A 93 5.15 -0.20 3.05
N ASP A 94 4.69 0.72 3.91
CA ASP A 94 5.11 0.82 5.31
C ASP A 94 4.79 -0.46 6.09
N LEU A 95 3.61 -1.05 5.84
CA LEU A 95 3.22 -2.31 6.44
C LEU A 95 4.13 -3.47 6.01
N ILE A 96 4.41 -3.58 4.71
CA ILE A 96 5.28 -4.64 4.18
C ILE A 96 6.72 -4.45 4.65
N GLU A 97 7.21 -3.20 4.74
CA GLU A 97 8.53 -2.89 5.31
C GLU A 97 8.64 -3.39 6.75
N SER A 98 7.62 -3.13 7.58
CA SER A 98 7.58 -3.62 8.96
C SER A 98 7.66 -5.14 9.04
N LEU A 99 6.92 -5.86 8.19
CA LEU A 99 6.97 -7.33 8.13
C LEU A 99 8.34 -7.86 7.69
N ILE A 100 9.01 -7.17 6.76
CA ILE A 100 10.38 -7.52 6.33
C ILE A 100 11.38 -7.26 7.47
N ASP A 101 11.25 -6.13 8.17
CA ASP A 101 12.15 -5.75 9.25
C ASP A 101 12.09 -6.73 10.43
N GLU A 102 10.92 -7.28 10.76
CA GLU A 102 10.75 -8.29 11.81
C GLU A 102 11.57 -9.57 11.54
N VAL A 103 11.76 -9.94 10.28
CA VAL A 103 12.37 -11.22 9.89
C VAL A 103 13.74 -11.07 9.22
N LYS A 104 14.21 -9.85 8.98
CA LYS A 104 15.42 -9.58 8.17
C LYS A 104 16.68 -10.29 8.67
N GLU A 105 16.89 -10.35 9.98
CA GLU A 105 18.08 -10.98 10.56
C GLU A 105 18.04 -12.49 10.38
N ASN A 106 16.89 -13.11 10.67
CA ASN A 106 16.68 -14.56 10.52
C ASN A 106 16.83 -15.01 9.06
N LEU A 107 16.52 -14.14 8.10
CA LEU A 107 16.59 -14.41 6.67
C LEU A 107 17.91 -13.99 6.03
N LYS A 108 18.86 -13.46 6.79
CA LYS A 108 20.14 -12.93 6.30
C LYS A 108 19.96 -11.87 5.21
N ILE A 109 18.95 -11.02 5.35
CA ILE A 109 18.74 -9.87 4.49
C ILE A 109 19.74 -8.79 4.89
N THR A 110 20.69 -8.52 4.00
CA THR A 110 21.78 -7.57 4.26
C THR A 110 21.41 -6.14 3.88
N ARG A 111 20.42 -5.96 3.01
CA ARG A 111 19.91 -4.65 2.59
C ARG A 111 18.44 -4.72 2.22
N ILE A 112 17.73 -3.65 2.56
CA ILE A 112 16.38 -3.33 2.07
C ILE A 112 16.51 -1.99 1.35
N ILE A 113 16.13 -1.94 0.08
CA ILE A 113 16.17 -0.74 -0.76
C ILE A 113 14.72 -0.45 -1.15
N ARG A 114 14.20 0.70 -0.70
CA ARG A 114 12.81 1.10 -0.91
C ARG A 114 12.71 2.22 -1.93
N GLN A 115 11.71 2.16 -2.82
CA GLN A 115 11.33 3.22 -3.76
C GLN A 115 12.48 3.76 -4.61
N LYS A 116 13.39 2.87 -5.07
CA LYS A 116 14.55 3.24 -5.90
C LYS A 116 14.50 2.54 -7.25
N LYS A 117 15.28 3.07 -8.19
CA LYS A 117 15.55 2.40 -9.47
C LYS A 117 16.53 1.25 -9.25
N PHE A 118 16.41 0.19 -10.09
CA PHE A 118 17.36 -0.92 -10.07
C PHE A 118 18.81 -0.47 -10.27
N ALA A 119 19.06 0.63 -11.00
CA ALA A 119 20.38 1.21 -11.15
C ALA A 119 21.08 1.49 -9.80
N THR A 120 20.33 1.70 -8.72
CA THR A 120 20.90 1.90 -7.37
C THR A 120 21.76 0.70 -6.92
N LEU A 121 21.43 -0.51 -7.36
CA LEU A 121 22.19 -1.72 -7.04
C LEU A 121 23.61 -1.71 -7.60
N GLN A 122 23.86 -0.97 -8.68
CA GLN A 122 25.20 -0.84 -9.27
C GLN A 122 26.21 -0.20 -8.29
N LYS A 123 25.74 0.68 -7.40
CA LYS A 123 26.56 1.28 -6.33
C LYS A 123 27.08 0.25 -5.32
N PHE A 124 26.44 -0.91 -5.30
CA PHE A 124 26.79 -2.04 -4.41
C PHE A 124 27.45 -3.20 -5.17
N GLY A 125 27.89 -2.96 -6.42
CA GLY A 125 28.62 -3.94 -7.22
C GLY A 125 27.76 -4.93 -7.99
N TYR A 126 26.43 -4.77 -8.03
CA TYR A 126 25.56 -5.69 -8.78
C TYR A 126 25.46 -5.28 -10.25
N HIS A 127 25.59 -6.27 -11.14
CA HIS A 127 25.34 -6.05 -12.56
C HIS A 127 23.82 -6.02 -12.82
N ILE A 128 23.34 -4.92 -13.40
CA ILE A 128 21.93 -4.73 -13.74
C ILE A 128 21.81 -4.52 -15.26
N PRO A 129 21.01 -5.35 -15.98
CA PRO A 129 20.77 -5.17 -17.40
C PRO A 129 20.19 -3.79 -17.73
N ALA A 130 20.52 -3.28 -18.91
CA ALA A 130 20.08 -1.95 -19.35
C ALA A 130 18.56 -1.79 -19.34
N SER A 131 17.80 -2.85 -19.68
CA SER A 131 16.34 -2.89 -19.66
C SER A 131 15.73 -2.65 -18.28
N LEU A 132 16.43 -3.02 -17.21
CA LEU A 132 15.96 -2.89 -15.83
C LEU A 132 16.43 -1.61 -15.14
N LYS A 133 17.56 -1.01 -15.57
CA LYS A 133 18.22 0.10 -14.84
C LYS A 133 17.30 1.24 -14.42
N ASN A 134 16.42 1.67 -15.31
CA ASN A 134 15.55 2.82 -15.11
C ASN A 134 14.22 2.48 -14.45
N ARG A 135 13.93 1.20 -14.28
CA ARG A 135 12.68 0.73 -13.65
C ARG A 135 12.72 1.02 -12.15
N LYS A 136 11.70 1.68 -11.65
CA LYS A 136 11.48 1.89 -10.22
C LYS A 136 10.80 0.66 -9.63
N THR A 137 11.09 0.35 -8.38
CA THR A 137 10.53 -0.77 -7.63
C THR A 137 10.16 -0.31 -6.23
N ASP A 138 9.18 -0.98 -5.62
CA ASP A 138 8.80 -0.68 -4.25
C ASP A 138 9.88 -1.16 -3.28
N PHE A 139 10.33 -2.43 -3.40
CA PHE A 139 11.43 -2.95 -2.60
C PHE A 139 12.38 -3.83 -3.41
N ILE A 140 13.66 -3.77 -3.03
CA ILE A 140 14.66 -4.77 -3.39
C ILE A 140 15.30 -5.27 -2.10
N LEU A 141 15.22 -6.58 -1.87
CA LEU A 141 15.94 -7.23 -0.80
C LEU A 141 17.23 -7.83 -1.34
N VAL A 142 18.31 -7.63 -0.62
CA VAL A 142 19.59 -8.29 -0.86
C VAL A 142 19.77 -9.37 0.20
N LYS A 143 19.70 -10.64 -0.19
CA LYS A 143 19.88 -11.78 0.68
C LYS A 143 21.23 -12.44 0.45
N ASN A 144 21.93 -12.80 1.52
CA ASN A 144 23.24 -13.47 1.47
C ASN A 144 24.26 -12.77 0.54
N LYS A 145 24.16 -11.46 0.36
CA LYS A 145 25.01 -10.63 -0.52
C LYS A 145 24.93 -10.92 -2.03
N ASN A 146 24.21 -11.94 -2.49
CA ASN A 146 24.18 -12.33 -3.89
C ASN A 146 22.79 -12.58 -4.48
N LYS A 147 21.76 -12.79 -3.68
CA LYS A 147 20.40 -12.98 -4.14
C LYS A 147 19.62 -11.68 -4.06
N LEU A 148 19.04 -11.28 -5.17
CA LEU A 148 18.22 -10.08 -5.31
C LEU A 148 16.76 -10.46 -5.46
N ILE A 149 15.91 -9.91 -4.61
CA ILE A 149 14.47 -10.17 -4.60
C ILE A 149 13.75 -8.84 -4.78
N ASN A 150 13.03 -8.69 -5.87
CA ASN A 150 12.14 -7.56 -6.10
C ASN A 150 10.78 -7.86 -5.48
N ILE A 151 10.26 -6.95 -4.68
CA ILE A 151 8.89 -7.00 -4.15
C ILE A 151 8.14 -5.79 -4.69
N GLU A 152 6.97 -6.03 -5.27
CA GLU A 152 6.01 -4.99 -5.67
C GLU A 152 4.74 -5.13 -4.83
N THR A 153 4.13 -4.01 -4.51
CA THR A 153 2.97 -3.96 -3.64
C THR A 153 1.85 -3.13 -4.27
N ASN A 154 0.61 -3.64 -4.19
CA ASN A 154 -0.56 -2.90 -4.68
C ASN A 154 -1.78 -3.17 -3.82
N PHE A 155 -2.54 -2.11 -3.53
CA PHE A 155 -3.82 -2.22 -2.86
C PHE A 155 -4.92 -1.56 -3.70
N TYR A 156 -5.97 -2.34 -4.01
CA TYR A 156 -7.09 -1.87 -4.82
C TYR A 156 -8.35 -1.71 -3.97
N SER A 157 -8.66 -0.48 -3.58
CA SER A 157 -9.82 -0.17 -2.74
C SER A 157 -11.16 -0.27 -3.46
N GLY A 158 -11.17 -0.27 -4.80
CA GLY A 158 -12.40 -0.31 -5.60
C GLY A 158 -12.18 -0.86 -7.00
N PRO A 159 -13.27 -1.08 -7.76
CA PRO A 159 -13.21 -1.58 -9.12
C PRO A 159 -12.52 -0.57 -10.06
N GLY A 160 -11.89 -1.09 -11.14
CA GLY A 160 -11.24 -0.27 -12.17
C GLY A 160 -10.49 -1.11 -13.20
N SER A 161 -10.00 -0.49 -14.27
CA SER A 161 -9.20 -1.15 -15.32
C SER A 161 -7.76 -1.47 -14.90
N LYS A 162 -7.25 -0.80 -13.87
CA LYS A 162 -5.85 -0.94 -13.43
C LYS A 162 -5.43 -2.36 -13.04
N PRO A 163 -6.24 -3.19 -12.33
CA PRO A 163 -5.85 -4.54 -12.01
C PRO A 163 -5.52 -5.40 -13.23
N GLN A 164 -6.22 -5.16 -14.36
CA GLN A 164 -6.03 -5.90 -15.59
C GLN A 164 -4.69 -5.57 -16.25
N GLU A 165 -4.38 -4.28 -16.39
CA GLU A 165 -3.13 -3.79 -16.98
C GLU A 165 -1.90 -4.20 -16.15
N ILE A 166 -2.03 -4.24 -14.82
CA ILE A 166 -0.92 -4.57 -13.94
C ILE A 166 -0.54 -6.05 -13.99
N VAL A 167 -1.50 -6.96 -14.17
CA VAL A 167 -1.23 -8.39 -14.27
C VAL A 167 -0.30 -8.67 -15.45
N ASP A 168 -0.62 -8.19 -16.65
CA ASP A 168 0.24 -8.35 -17.82
C ASP A 168 1.63 -7.74 -17.62
N SER A 169 1.67 -6.55 -17.02
CA SER A 169 2.92 -5.85 -16.71
C SER A 169 3.81 -6.68 -15.75
N TYR A 170 3.20 -7.34 -14.74
CA TYR A 170 3.97 -8.06 -13.72
C TYR A 170 4.37 -9.47 -14.17
N ILE A 171 3.57 -10.13 -14.99
CA ILE A 171 4.00 -11.38 -15.67
C ILE A 171 5.25 -11.09 -16.51
N ASN A 172 5.21 -10.04 -17.34
CA ASN A 172 6.37 -9.65 -18.15
C ASN A 172 7.57 -9.24 -17.27
N ARG A 173 7.32 -8.52 -16.17
CA ARG A 173 8.35 -8.13 -15.21
C ARG A 173 9.04 -9.33 -14.59
N GLN A 174 8.29 -10.34 -14.16
CA GLN A 174 8.86 -11.57 -13.64
C GLN A 174 9.79 -12.24 -14.65
N HIS A 175 9.38 -12.35 -15.93
CA HIS A 175 10.20 -12.93 -16.96
C HIS A 175 11.52 -12.17 -17.17
N GLU A 176 11.47 -10.83 -17.20
CA GLU A 176 12.68 -10.01 -17.33
C GLU A 176 13.61 -10.15 -16.13
N LEU A 177 13.05 -10.13 -14.90
CA LEU A 177 13.81 -10.29 -13.67
C LEU A 177 14.46 -11.66 -13.59
N ARG A 178 13.71 -12.73 -13.92
CA ARG A 178 14.22 -14.11 -13.95
C ARG A 178 15.40 -14.25 -14.92
N LYS A 179 15.33 -13.67 -16.13
CA LYS A 179 16.45 -13.65 -17.09
C LYS A 179 17.67 -12.92 -16.53
N ALA A 180 17.49 -11.97 -15.65
CA ALA A 180 18.56 -11.24 -14.99
C ALA A 180 19.03 -11.89 -13.67
N GLY A 181 18.51 -13.07 -13.31
CA GLY A 181 18.86 -13.77 -12.07
C GLY A 181 18.24 -13.18 -10.80
N LEU A 182 17.18 -12.39 -10.93
CA LEU A 182 16.44 -11.79 -9.82
C LEU A 182 15.13 -12.55 -9.59
N TYR A 183 14.73 -12.62 -8.32
CA TYR A 183 13.43 -13.16 -7.93
C TYR A 183 12.37 -12.05 -7.88
N PHE A 184 11.11 -12.43 -8.09
CA PHE A 184 9.98 -11.52 -8.05
C PHE A 184 8.92 -12.02 -7.06
N ILE A 185 8.45 -11.14 -6.19
CA ILE A 185 7.32 -11.40 -5.28
C ILE A 185 6.32 -10.26 -5.48
N TRP A 186 5.07 -10.61 -5.69
CA TRP A 186 3.99 -9.65 -5.76
C TRP A 186 3.08 -9.77 -4.55
N ILE A 187 2.91 -8.67 -3.80
CA ILE A 187 1.98 -8.59 -2.68
C ILE A 187 0.84 -7.68 -3.08
N THR A 188 -0.35 -8.24 -3.25
CA THR A 188 -1.53 -7.49 -3.69
C THR A 188 -2.74 -7.83 -2.86
N ASP A 189 -3.56 -6.81 -2.56
CA ASP A 189 -4.78 -7.00 -1.78
C ASP A 189 -5.83 -5.94 -2.12
N GLY A 190 -6.99 -6.06 -1.49
CA GLY A 190 -8.07 -5.09 -1.53
C GLY A 190 -9.34 -5.60 -2.21
N PRO A 191 -10.48 -4.98 -1.85
CA PRO A 191 -11.80 -5.40 -2.35
C PRO A 191 -11.98 -5.20 -3.86
N GLY A 192 -11.12 -4.40 -4.52
CA GLY A 192 -11.15 -4.18 -5.97
C GLY A 192 -10.95 -5.47 -6.78
N TRP A 193 -10.26 -6.47 -6.23
CA TRP A 193 -10.08 -7.78 -6.87
C TRP A 193 -11.37 -8.57 -7.03
N LYS A 194 -12.42 -8.29 -6.24
CA LYS A 194 -13.73 -8.95 -6.40
C LYS A 194 -14.33 -8.76 -7.79
N SER A 195 -14.06 -7.63 -8.44
CA SER A 195 -14.51 -7.35 -9.81
C SER A 195 -13.57 -7.85 -10.92
N CYS A 196 -12.39 -8.35 -10.56
CA CYS A 196 -11.33 -8.75 -11.49
C CYS A 196 -10.77 -10.14 -11.16
N GLN A 197 -11.63 -11.08 -10.77
CA GLN A 197 -11.23 -12.43 -10.31
C GLN A 197 -10.45 -13.20 -11.38
N ASN A 198 -10.88 -13.16 -12.63
CA ASN A 198 -10.20 -13.89 -13.73
C ASN A 198 -8.76 -13.41 -13.91
N GLN A 199 -8.50 -12.11 -13.76
CA GLN A 199 -7.16 -11.54 -13.85
C GLN A 199 -6.30 -11.98 -12.66
N LEU A 200 -6.88 -12.06 -11.46
CA LEU A 200 -6.17 -12.54 -10.27
C LEU A 200 -5.83 -14.03 -10.40
N ILE A 201 -6.77 -14.85 -10.89
CA ILE A 201 -6.52 -16.28 -11.15
C ILE A 201 -5.36 -16.43 -12.12
N ARG A 202 -5.38 -15.73 -13.26
CA ARG A 202 -4.29 -15.74 -14.20
C ARG A 202 -2.95 -15.30 -13.59
N ALA A 203 -2.97 -14.27 -12.73
CA ALA A 203 -1.76 -13.86 -12.02
C ALA A 203 -1.21 -14.97 -11.12
N ILE A 204 -2.09 -15.71 -10.42
CA ILE A 204 -1.71 -16.84 -9.55
C ILE A 204 -1.12 -17.98 -10.36
N GLU A 205 -1.59 -18.22 -11.58
CA GLU A 205 -1.09 -19.27 -12.48
C GLU A 205 0.28 -18.91 -13.08
N GLU A 206 0.54 -17.64 -13.35
CA GLU A 206 1.69 -17.18 -14.11
C GLU A 206 2.84 -16.62 -13.26
N ILE A 207 2.54 -16.11 -12.05
CA ILE A 207 3.52 -15.49 -11.16
C ILE A 207 3.91 -16.47 -10.06
N ASP A 208 5.21 -16.72 -9.90
CA ASP A 208 5.73 -17.71 -8.96
C ASP A 208 5.36 -17.43 -7.50
N PHE A 209 5.41 -16.17 -7.12
CA PHE A 209 5.16 -15.75 -5.74
C PHE A 209 4.20 -14.57 -5.70
N ILE A 210 2.94 -14.86 -5.41
CA ILE A 210 1.89 -13.87 -5.19
C ILE A 210 1.29 -14.09 -3.79
N LEU A 211 1.15 -13.02 -3.03
CA LEU A 211 0.59 -13.03 -1.68
C LEU A 211 -0.44 -11.93 -1.53
N ASN A 212 -1.39 -12.13 -0.64
CA ASN A 212 -2.14 -11.04 -0.03
C ASN A 212 -1.48 -10.61 1.30
N ILE A 213 -1.96 -9.53 1.90
CA ILE A 213 -1.42 -8.99 3.16
C ILE A 213 -1.54 -10.03 4.28
N ASN A 214 -2.66 -10.74 4.35
CA ASN A 214 -2.89 -11.75 5.38
C ASN A 214 -1.90 -12.92 5.29
N LEU A 215 -1.64 -13.42 4.09
CA LEU A 215 -0.61 -14.46 3.87
C LEU A 215 0.78 -13.94 4.23
N ALA A 216 1.13 -12.71 3.82
CA ALA A 216 2.42 -12.10 4.16
C ALA A 216 2.62 -12.03 5.67
N LYS A 217 1.61 -11.53 6.42
CA LYS A 217 1.61 -11.47 7.88
C LYS A 217 1.73 -12.84 8.56
N ASN A 218 1.08 -13.86 8.02
CA ASN A 218 1.09 -15.22 8.58
C ASN A 218 2.35 -16.03 8.19
N GLY A 219 3.44 -15.36 7.86
CA GLY A 219 4.76 -15.95 7.66
C GLY A 219 5.02 -16.56 6.27
N PHE A 220 4.09 -16.41 5.30
CA PHE A 220 4.34 -16.90 3.94
C PHE A 220 5.41 -16.07 3.23
N LEU A 221 5.50 -14.76 3.48
CA LEU A 221 6.59 -13.93 2.97
C LEU A 221 7.94 -14.43 3.49
N GLU A 222 8.04 -14.72 4.79
CA GLU A 222 9.24 -15.30 5.38
C GLU A 222 9.60 -16.65 4.73
N LYS A 223 8.62 -17.56 4.58
CA LYS A 223 8.83 -18.87 3.95
C LYS A 223 9.36 -18.74 2.53
N ILE A 224 8.77 -17.86 1.71
CA ILE A 224 9.21 -17.62 0.33
C ILE A 224 10.64 -17.07 0.32
N VAL A 225 10.92 -16.03 1.09
CA VAL A 225 12.27 -15.46 1.16
C VAL A 225 13.29 -16.47 1.70
N ARG A 226 12.88 -17.42 2.57
CA ARG A 226 13.76 -18.48 3.11
C ARG A 226 14.17 -19.47 2.04
N ILE A 227 13.24 -19.89 1.16
CA ILE A 227 13.54 -20.87 0.09
C ILE A 227 14.30 -20.26 -1.10
N ILE A 228 14.14 -18.95 -1.35
CA ILE A 228 14.98 -18.19 -2.26
C ILE A 228 16.40 -18.08 -1.69
#